data_23173fee61b408c32b6aec630f37981f
#
_entry.id   23173fee61b408c32b6aec630f37981f
#
_cell.length_a   1.000
_cell.length_b   1.000
_cell.length_c   1.000
_cell.angle_alpha   90.00
_cell.angle_beta   90.00
_cell.angle_gamma   90.00
#
_symmetry.space_group_name_H-M   'P 1'
#
loop_
_entity.id
_entity.type
_entity.pdbx_description
1 polymer ?
#
loop_
_entity_poly.entity_id
_entity_poly.type
_entity_poly.pdbx_seq_one_letter_code
_entity_poly.pdbx_strand_id
1 'polypeptide(L)'
;MKIYKKYRDSNQITLYNGDCIDLLKELPDESVDIIITSPPYCMGKAYENPQDDIATFRNQHDSIFDEIYRVLKPGGNICWQIGYHISENCVVPLDYLVYEMFTTKSESLEYPLTLRNRIIWTFGHGLNSTKRFSGRHEMILWFTKGDQKFFNLDEVRVPQKYPGKLSYKGPNKGQLSGNPLGKNPSDVWDIPNVKANHIEKTIHPCQFPVAIPQRLIKALSMSGGLVLDPYMGVGSTGVAALVEGRRFVGSEMMKDYYEVAKKRLKDASEGNLRFRDDVPVMKPNGNTAVAKLPDEFRKLREKKK
;
A
#
# COMPACT_ATOMS: atom_id res chain seq x y z
N MET A 1 -13.70 4.21 -20.02
CA MET A 1 -14.41 4.02 -18.74
C MET A 1 -14.88 5.37 -18.19
N LYS A 2 -16.00 5.41 -17.45
CA LYS A 2 -16.55 6.64 -16.87
C LYS A 2 -16.01 6.86 -15.45
N ILE A 3 -15.53 8.07 -15.17
CA ILE A 3 -15.10 8.53 -13.86
C ILE A 3 -16.19 9.44 -13.30
N TYR A 4 -16.66 9.16 -12.10
CA TYR A 4 -17.73 9.88 -11.44
C TYR A 4 -17.18 10.84 -10.39
N LYS A 5 -17.88 11.94 -10.11
CA LYS A 5 -17.52 12.92 -9.07
C LYS A 5 -18.26 12.70 -7.75
N LYS A 6 -19.38 11.99 -7.78
CA LYS A 6 -20.18 11.63 -6.60
C LYS A 6 -20.22 10.11 -6.47
N TYR A 7 -20.12 9.62 -5.24
CA TYR A 7 -20.15 8.20 -4.96
C TYR A 7 -21.54 7.61 -5.24
N ARG A 8 -21.53 6.40 -5.80
CA ARG A 8 -22.66 5.46 -5.88
C ARG A 8 -22.10 4.05 -5.88
N ASP A 9 -22.79 3.11 -5.28
CA ASP A 9 -22.32 1.71 -5.21
C ASP A 9 -22.07 1.07 -6.59
N SER A 10 -22.75 1.53 -7.63
CA SER A 10 -22.53 1.05 -9.00
C SER A 10 -21.31 1.64 -9.70
N ASN A 11 -20.64 2.64 -9.10
CA ASN A 11 -19.49 3.26 -9.74
C ASN A 11 -18.26 2.37 -9.65
N GLN A 12 -17.58 2.20 -10.78
CA GLN A 12 -16.26 1.57 -10.81
C GLN A 12 -15.19 2.51 -10.25
N ILE A 13 -15.28 3.81 -10.58
CA ILE A 13 -14.36 4.84 -10.11
C ILE A 13 -15.14 6.08 -9.70
N THR A 14 -14.83 6.58 -8.52
CA THR A 14 -15.25 7.90 -8.05
C THR A 14 -14.02 8.71 -7.66
N LEU A 15 -13.84 9.89 -8.24
CA LEU A 15 -12.80 10.84 -7.88
C LEU A 15 -13.42 12.14 -7.43
N TYR A 16 -13.06 12.58 -6.23
CA TYR A 16 -13.49 13.82 -5.65
C TYR A 16 -12.34 14.84 -5.62
N ASN A 17 -12.58 16.04 -6.15
CA ASN A 17 -11.61 17.13 -6.02
C ASN A 17 -12.04 18.04 -4.88
N GLY A 18 -11.46 17.85 -3.71
CA GLY A 18 -11.80 18.56 -2.48
C GLY A 18 -11.27 17.86 -1.24
N ASP A 19 -11.74 18.30 -0.09
CA ASP A 19 -11.37 17.73 1.20
C ASP A 19 -11.85 16.28 1.33
N CYS A 20 -10.98 15.41 1.85
CA CYS A 20 -11.29 13.99 2.05
C CYS A 20 -12.45 13.76 3.01
N ILE A 21 -12.62 14.60 4.02
CA ILE A 21 -13.73 14.52 4.99
C ILE A 21 -15.08 14.68 4.29
N ASP A 22 -15.18 15.59 3.31
CA ASP A 22 -16.41 15.77 2.55
C ASP A 22 -16.76 14.53 1.73
N LEU A 23 -15.75 13.91 1.09
CA LEU A 23 -15.96 12.64 0.38
C LEU A 23 -16.36 11.52 1.35
N LEU A 24 -15.67 11.39 2.47
CA LEU A 24 -15.93 10.33 3.45
C LEU A 24 -17.36 10.40 3.98
N LYS A 25 -17.90 11.58 4.26
CA LYS A 25 -19.29 11.78 4.67
C LYS A 25 -20.33 11.34 3.63
N GLU A 26 -19.97 11.31 2.34
CA GLU A 26 -20.84 10.79 1.27
C GLU A 26 -20.85 9.25 1.21
N LEU A 27 -19.85 8.58 1.81
CA LEU A 27 -19.76 7.11 1.79
C LEU A 27 -20.65 6.48 2.88
N PRO A 28 -21.38 5.40 2.54
CA PRO A 28 -22.13 4.64 3.54
C PRO A 28 -21.22 4.02 4.60
N ASP A 29 -21.76 3.79 5.78
CA ASP A 29 -21.10 3.01 6.82
C ASP A 29 -20.75 1.62 6.27
N GLU A 30 -19.60 1.10 6.68
CA GLU A 30 -19.15 -0.26 6.36
C GLU A 30 -19.21 -0.62 4.85
N SER A 31 -18.92 0.37 3.99
CA SER A 31 -18.93 0.19 2.53
C SER A 31 -17.58 -0.17 1.94
N VAL A 32 -16.47 0.20 2.61
CA VAL A 32 -15.09 0.08 2.12
C VAL A 32 -14.44 -1.23 2.57
N ASP A 33 -13.81 -1.96 1.66
CA ASP A 33 -13.11 -3.20 1.97
C ASP A 33 -11.66 -2.95 2.41
N ILE A 34 -11.00 -1.97 1.81
CA ILE A 34 -9.61 -1.63 2.13
C ILE A 34 -9.34 -0.13 1.92
N ILE A 35 -8.62 0.46 2.86
CA ILE A 35 -8.06 1.82 2.77
C ILE A 35 -6.56 1.69 2.56
N ILE A 36 -6.02 2.33 1.51
CA ILE A 36 -4.58 2.39 1.22
C ILE A 36 -4.24 3.84 0.92
N THR A 37 -3.39 4.43 1.73
CA THR A 37 -3.11 5.87 1.61
C THR A 37 -1.75 6.26 2.15
N SER A 38 -1.29 7.44 1.74
CA SER A 38 -0.11 8.14 2.26
C SER A 38 -0.52 9.59 2.56
N PRO A 39 -0.83 9.92 3.82
CA PRO A 39 -1.25 11.26 4.20
C PRO A 39 -0.11 12.27 4.11
N PRO A 40 -0.38 13.57 4.20
CA PRO A 40 0.65 14.59 4.42
C PRO A 40 1.44 14.32 5.72
N TYR A 41 2.76 14.59 5.70
CA TYR A 41 3.67 14.32 6.83
C TYR A 41 4.05 15.57 7.63
N CYS A 42 3.51 16.73 7.27
CA CYS A 42 3.88 18.02 7.86
C CYS A 42 5.40 18.30 7.76
N MET A 43 5.95 18.10 6.56
CA MET A 43 7.38 18.23 6.26
C MET A 43 7.72 19.43 5.40
N GLY A 44 6.79 20.40 5.23
CA GLY A 44 6.95 21.59 4.40
C GLY A 44 7.04 21.28 2.91
N LYS A 45 6.28 20.31 2.43
CA LYS A 45 6.12 20.05 1.00
C LYS A 45 5.25 21.12 0.35
N ALA A 46 5.35 21.28 -0.97
CA ALA A 46 4.62 22.30 -1.72
C ALA A 46 3.09 22.24 -1.58
N TYR A 47 2.55 21.12 -1.15
CA TYR A 47 1.12 20.89 -0.88
C TYR A 47 0.76 20.99 0.61
N GLU A 48 1.73 21.19 1.50
CA GLU A 48 1.56 21.37 2.93
C GLU A 48 1.67 22.84 3.30
N ASN A 49 1.03 23.24 4.41
CA ASN A 49 1.24 24.58 4.95
C ASN A 49 2.65 24.64 5.60
N PRO A 50 3.47 25.66 5.31
CA PRO A 50 4.81 25.81 5.91
C PRO A 50 4.84 25.87 7.44
N GLN A 51 3.69 26.14 8.08
CA GLN A 51 3.54 26.20 9.52
C GLN A 51 3.07 24.88 10.15
N ASP A 52 2.79 23.85 9.32
CA ASP A 52 2.36 22.57 9.81
C ASP A 52 3.46 21.91 10.66
N ASP A 53 3.07 21.41 11.81
CA ASP A 53 3.92 20.77 12.82
C ASP A 53 3.33 19.41 13.26
N ILE A 54 3.93 18.81 14.27
CA ILE A 54 3.48 17.52 14.84
C ILE A 54 2.10 17.64 15.48
N ALA A 55 1.73 18.80 16.03
CA ALA A 55 0.39 19.01 16.58
C ALA A 55 -0.66 19.05 15.45
N THR A 56 -0.35 19.75 14.37
CA THR A 56 -1.18 19.75 13.14
C THR A 56 -1.33 18.34 12.57
N PHE A 57 -0.23 17.57 12.49
CA PHE A 57 -0.26 16.18 12.06
C PHE A 57 -1.21 15.33 12.92
N ARG A 58 -1.11 15.43 14.25
CA ARG A 58 -2.01 14.72 15.17
C ARG A 58 -3.47 15.12 14.97
N ASN A 59 -3.76 16.41 14.87
CA ASN A 59 -5.13 16.91 14.69
C ASN A 59 -5.75 16.44 13.37
N GLN A 60 -4.98 16.43 12.27
CA GLN A 60 -5.44 15.91 10.98
C GLN A 60 -5.80 14.43 11.06
N HIS A 61 -4.94 13.61 11.69
CA HIS A 61 -5.19 12.18 11.87
C HIS A 61 -6.35 11.91 12.83
N ASP A 62 -6.50 12.71 13.87
CA ASP A 62 -7.63 12.61 14.80
C ASP A 62 -8.96 12.92 14.10
N SER A 63 -9.01 13.96 13.27
CA SER A 63 -10.21 14.38 12.56
C SER A 63 -10.69 13.38 11.51
N ILE A 64 -9.77 12.69 10.83
CA ILE A 64 -10.13 11.71 9.79
C ILE A 64 -10.47 10.34 10.37
N PHE A 65 -9.96 10.00 11.56
CA PHE A 65 -10.08 8.66 12.14
C PHE A 65 -11.51 8.16 12.19
N ASP A 66 -12.43 8.96 12.73
CA ASP A 66 -13.82 8.56 12.95
C ASP A 66 -14.51 8.20 11.63
N GLU A 67 -14.23 8.97 10.57
CA GLU A 67 -14.82 8.73 9.26
C GLU A 67 -14.20 7.50 8.56
N ILE A 68 -12.88 7.31 8.59
CA ILE A 68 -12.25 6.12 7.99
C ILE A 68 -12.64 4.84 8.74
N TYR A 69 -12.81 4.92 10.08
CA TYR A 69 -13.31 3.80 10.86
C TYR A 69 -14.78 3.48 10.53
N ARG A 70 -15.62 4.51 10.42
CA ARG A 70 -17.05 4.36 10.09
C ARG A 70 -17.26 3.68 8.74
N VAL A 71 -16.58 4.15 7.69
CA VAL A 71 -16.76 3.62 6.33
C VAL A 71 -16.13 2.26 6.12
N LEU A 72 -15.15 1.85 6.95
CA LEU A 72 -14.46 0.57 6.83
C LEU A 72 -15.34 -0.56 7.35
N LYS A 73 -15.48 -1.64 6.57
CA LYS A 73 -16.20 -2.86 6.97
C LYS A 73 -15.55 -3.55 8.16
N PRO A 74 -16.30 -4.24 9.03
CA PRO A 74 -15.73 -5.21 9.96
C PRO A 74 -14.94 -6.30 9.21
N GLY A 75 -13.69 -6.50 9.61
CA GLY A 75 -12.71 -7.35 8.91
C GLY A 75 -12.03 -6.69 7.72
N GLY A 76 -12.34 -5.43 7.43
CA GLY A 76 -11.66 -4.62 6.43
C GLY A 76 -10.26 -4.19 6.87
N ASN A 77 -9.47 -3.67 5.94
CA ASN A 77 -8.06 -3.39 6.13
C ASN A 77 -7.73 -1.91 5.99
N ILE A 78 -6.81 -1.39 6.82
CA ILE A 78 -6.18 -0.09 6.65
C ILE A 78 -4.69 -0.32 6.41
N CYS A 79 -4.16 0.20 5.32
CA CYS A 79 -2.74 0.24 5.01
C CYS A 79 -2.29 1.71 4.94
N TRP A 80 -1.71 2.18 6.04
CA TRP A 80 -1.32 3.57 6.22
C TRP A 80 0.18 3.73 6.00
N GLN A 81 0.55 4.28 4.84
CA GLN A 81 1.95 4.49 4.50
C GLN A 81 2.41 5.80 5.10
N ILE A 82 3.53 5.77 5.83
CA ILE A 82 4.04 6.89 6.59
C ILE A 82 5.56 6.83 6.72
N GLY A 83 6.22 7.99 6.68
CA GLY A 83 7.63 8.13 6.95
C GLY A 83 7.94 8.54 8.38
N TYR A 84 8.95 9.38 8.52
CA TYR A 84 9.34 10.02 9.77
C TYR A 84 9.62 11.50 9.53
N HIS A 85 9.42 12.31 10.54
CA HIS A 85 9.76 13.72 10.51
C HIS A 85 11.13 13.96 11.15
N ILE A 86 11.88 14.96 10.63
CA ILE A 86 13.15 15.41 11.21
C ILE A 86 12.96 16.83 11.71
N SER A 87 13.03 16.99 13.01
CA SER A 87 13.04 18.30 13.68
C SER A 87 14.29 18.44 14.52
N GLU A 88 15.04 19.53 14.37
CA GLU A 88 16.24 19.85 15.17
C GLU A 88 17.26 18.69 15.25
N ASN A 89 17.51 17.97 14.16
CA ASN A 89 18.30 16.74 14.04
C ASN A 89 17.74 15.51 14.81
N CYS A 90 16.57 15.61 15.42
CA CYS A 90 15.89 14.49 16.05
C CYS A 90 14.92 13.83 15.08
N VAL A 91 14.81 12.50 15.16
CA VAL A 91 13.83 11.72 14.39
C VAL A 91 12.56 11.59 15.19
N VAL A 92 11.45 12.04 14.61
CA VAL A 92 10.10 11.80 15.13
C VAL A 92 9.49 10.65 14.33
N PRO A 93 9.24 9.48 14.91
CA PRO A 93 8.68 8.32 14.22
C PRO A 93 7.16 8.50 14.06
N LEU A 94 6.72 9.00 12.90
CA LEU A 94 5.31 9.26 12.64
C LEU A 94 4.47 7.98 12.63
N ASP A 95 5.06 6.86 12.26
CA ASP A 95 4.43 5.53 12.32
C ASP A 95 4.00 5.16 13.74
N TYR A 96 4.82 5.49 14.75
CA TYR A 96 4.47 5.27 16.14
C TYR A 96 3.29 6.17 16.56
N LEU A 97 3.27 7.43 16.15
CA LEU A 97 2.17 8.34 16.46
C LEU A 97 0.84 7.84 15.89
N VAL A 98 0.83 7.42 14.61
CA VAL A 98 -0.37 6.85 13.98
C VAL A 98 -0.80 5.57 14.67
N TYR A 99 0.14 4.67 14.98
CA TYR A 99 -0.15 3.44 15.71
C TYR A 99 -0.83 3.73 17.05
N GLU A 100 -0.24 4.61 17.87
CA GLU A 100 -0.78 5.01 19.18
C GLU A 100 -2.21 5.56 19.03
N MET A 101 -2.39 6.54 18.13
CA MET A 101 -3.68 7.21 17.95
C MET A 101 -4.77 6.22 17.49
N PHE A 102 -4.49 5.41 16.48
CA PHE A 102 -5.48 4.50 15.90
C PHE A 102 -5.85 3.38 16.86
N THR A 103 -4.89 2.81 17.59
CA THR A 103 -5.17 1.76 18.57
C THR A 103 -5.92 2.31 19.77
N THR A 104 -5.48 3.43 20.34
CA THR A 104 -6.13 4.04 21.51
C THR A 104 -7.56 4.49 21.21
N LYS A 105 -7.79 5.14 20.05
CA LYS A 105 -9.15 5.57 19.66
C LYS A 105 -10.09 4.39 19.42
N SER A 106 -9.59 3.26 18.99
CA SER A 106 -10.42 2.12 18.66
C SER A 106 -10.59 1.09 19.78
N GLU A 107 -9.82 1.14 20.85
CA GLU A 107 -9.78 0.07 21.89
C GLU A 107 -11.13 -0.20 22.55
N SER A 108 -11.97 0.83 22.70
CA SER A 108 -13.30 0.73 23.30
C SER A 108 -14.44 0.54 22.26
N LEU A 109 -14.12 0.50 20.97
CA LEU A 109 -15.10 0.32 19.92
C LEU A 109 -15.43 -1.15 19.73
N GLU A 110 -16.57 -1.45 19.10
CA GLU A 110 -17.05 -2.82 18.85
C GLU A 110 -16.03 -3.69 18.12
N TYR A 111 -15.30 -3.09 17.17
CA TYR A 111 -14.26 -3.77 16.37
C TYR A 111 -12.93 -3.02 16.48
N PRO A 112 -12.13 -3.22 17.54
CA PRO A 112 -10.85 -2.53 17.69
C PRO A 112 -9.93 -2.74 16.50
N LEU A 113 -9.13 -1.71 16.17
CA LEU A 113 -8.10 -1.83 15.14
C LEU A 113 -6.92 -2.66 15.67
N THR A 114 -6.65 -3.77 15.02
CA THR A 114 -5.51 -4.65 15.34
C THR A 114 -4.40 -4.43 14.33
N LEU A 115 -3.20 -4.01 14.78
CA LEU A 115 -2.02 -3.94 13.94
C LEU A 115 -1.56 -5.35 13.55
N ARG A 116 -1.57 -5.67 12.27
CA ARG A 116 -1.17 -6.99 11.74
C ARG A 116 0.28 -7.03 11.33
N ASN A 117 0.77 -5.97 10.67
CA ASN A 117 2.18 -5.81 10.32
C ASN A 117 2.61 -4.33 10.36
N ARG A 118 3.90 -4.12 10.65
CA ARG A 118 4.66 -2.92 10.31
C ARG A 118 5.53 -3.29 9.13
N ILE A 119 5.05 -3.02 7.91
CA ILE A 119 5.77 -3.34 6.69
C ILE A 119 6.81 -2.26 6.44
N ILE A 120 8.07 -2.66 6.24
CA ILE A 120 9.19 -1.78 5.92
C ILE A 120 9.33 -1.71 4.40
N TRP A 121 8.99 -0.59 3.81
CA TRP A 121 9.27 -0.32 2.41
C TRP A 121 10.65 0.31 2.28
N THR A 122 11.59 -0.42 1.70
CA THR A 122 12.96 0.07 1.44
C THR A 122 13.12 0.55 0.01
N PHE A 123 13.96 1.58 -0.16
CA PHE A 123 14.28 2.13 -1.49
C PHE A 123 15.75 2.57 -1.54
N GLY A 124 16.43 2.29 -2.66
CA GLY A 124 17.89 2.46 -2.80
C GLY A 124 18.39 3.90 -2.80
N HIS A 125 17.51 4.91 -2.89
CA HIS A 125 17.87 6.30 -3.09
C HIS A 125 17.23 7.24 -2.06
N GLY A 126 17.88 8.37 -1.75
CA GLY A 126 17.38 9.38 -0.82
C GLY A 126 18.48 10.40 -0.51
N LEU A 127 18.16 11.44 0.24
CA LEU A 127 19.13 12.43 0.69
C LEU A 127 20.14 11.79 1.65
N ASN A 128 21.41 12.14 1.49
CA ASN A 128 22.46 11.70 2.41
C ASN A 128 22.51 12.62 3.63
N SER A 129 22.60 12.01 4.81
CA SER A 129 22.86 12.71 6.05
C SER A 129 24.33 12.60 6.42
N THR A 130 24.89 13.68 6.98
CA THR A 130 26.28 13.71 7.51
C THR A 130 26.33 13.56 9.04
N LYS A 131 25.16 13.65 9.71
CA LYS A 131 25.07 13.62 11.18
C LYS A 131 24.35 12.39 11.72
N ARG A 132 23.79 11.53 10.86
CA ARG A 132 23.10 10.28 11.21
C ARG A 132 23.12 9.33 10.02
N PHE A 133 22.69 8.08 10.21
CA PHE A 133 22.49 7.19 9.07
C PHE A 133 21.39 7.74 8.15
N SER A 134 21.65 7.67 6.83
CA SER A 134 20.70 8.13 5.83
C SER A 134 19.48 7.23 5.80
N GLY A 135 18.27 7.81 5.92
CA GLY A 135 17.02 7.05 5.83
C GLY A 135 16.80 6.49 4.42
N ARG A 136 16.41 5.23 4.36
CA ARG A 136 16.16 4.50 3.11
C ARG A 136 14.93 3.62 3.19
N HIS A 137 14.01 3.95 4.10
CA HIS A 137 12.76 3.22 4.27
C HIS A 137 11.64 4.15 4.74
N GLU A 138 10.44 3.70 4.49
CA GLU A 138 9.20 4.20 5.09
C GLU A 138 8.38 3.01 5.57
N MET A 139 7.36 3.27 6.37
CA MET A 139 6.56 2.24 7.00
C MET A 139 5.18 2.17 6.34
N ILE A 140 4.60 0.97 6.28
CA ILE A 140 3.18 0.78 6.01
C ILE A 140 2.61 0.05 7.20
N LEU A 141 1.74 0.72 7.94
CA LEU A 141 1.02 0.13 9.06
C LEU A 141 -0.21 -0.57 8.51
N TRP A 142 -0.27 -1.88 8.64
CA TRP A 142 -1.44 -2.67 8.25
C TRP A 142 -2.26 -3.02 9.47
N PHE A 143 -3.45 -2.42 9.56
CA PHE A 143 -4.45 -2.72 10.58
C PHE A 143 -5.63 -3.48 9.97
N THR A 144 -6.35 -4.24 10.82
CA THR A 144 -7.68 -4.78 10.53
C THR A 144 -8.70 -4.26 11.53
N LYS A 145 -9.92 -3.95 11.07
CA LYS A 145 -11.06 -3.63 11.93
C LYS A 145 -11.67 -4.92 12.47
N GLY A 146 -11.34 -5.25 13.75
CA GLY A 146 -11.68 -6.54 14.35
C GLY A 146 -10.91 -7.71 13.72
N ASP A 147 -11.57 -8.84 13.55
CA ASP A 147 -10.96 -10.07 13.02
C ASP A 147 -10.67 -9.98 11.52
N GLN A 148 -9.49 -10.45 11.14
CA GLN A 148 -9.08 -10.52 9.73
C GLN A 148 -9.91 -11.56 8.99
N LYS A 149 -10.61 -11.14 7.93
CA LYS A 149 -11.48 -12.03 7.12
C LYS A 149 -10.82 -12.55 5.85
N PHE A 150 -9.80 -11.85 5.33
CA PHE A 150 -9.21 -12.17 4.04
C PHE A 150 -7.69 -11.90 4.02
N PHE A 151 -6.92 -12.87 3.54
CA PHE A 151 -5.51 -12.74 3.18
C PHE A 151 -5.15 -13.74 2.08
N ASN A 152 -4.92 -13.24 0.87
CA ASN A 152 -4.55 -14.08 -0.28
C ASN A 152 -3.03 -14.08 -0.48
N LEU A 153 -2.34 -14.99 0.20
CA LEU A 153 -0.90 -15.13 0.12
C LEU A 153 -0.44 -15.57 -1.29
N ASP A 154 -1.22 -16.41 -1.97
CA ASP A 154 -0.79 -17.01 -3.24
C ASP A 154 -0.64 -15.97 -4.35
N GLU A 155 -1.46 -14.91 -4.36
CA GLU A 155 -1.38 -13.81 -5.32
C GLU A 155 -0.15 -12.90 -5.16
N VAL A 156 0.50 -12.96 -4.00
CA VAL A 156 1.64 -12.08 -3.66
C VAL A 156 2.93 -12.83 -3.40
N ARG A 157 2.95 -14.16 -3.61
CA ARG A 157 4.17 -14.96 -3.43
C ARG A 157 5.29 -14.47 -4.33
N VAL A 158 6.50 -14.47 -3.78
CA VAL A 158 7.73 -14.09 -4.47
C VAL A 158 8.60 -15.32 -4.71
N PRO A 159 9.48 -15.31 -5.71
CA PRO A 159 10.39 -16.43 -5.96
C PRO A 159 11.22 -16.80 -4.72
N GLN A 160 11.39 -18.08 -4.49
CA GLN A 160 12.28 -18.56 -3.44
C GLN A 160 13.74 -18.35 -3.86
N LYS A 161 14.59 -18.00 -2.89
CA LYS A 161 16.04 -17.93 -3.11
C LYS A 161 16.65 -19.31 -3.40
N TYR A 162 16.11 -20.35 -2.73
CA TYR A 162 16.59 -21.74 -2.86
C TYR A 162 15.40 -22.68 -3.07
N PRO A 163 14.82 -22.73 -4.28
CA PRO A 163 13.60 -23.52 -4.54
C PRO A 163 13.81 -25.04 -4.41
N GLY A 164 15.04 -25.53 -4.58
CA GLY A 164 15.41 -26.95 -4.42
C GLY A 164 15.81 -27.37 -3.01
N LYS A 165 15.62 -26.48 -2.00
CA LYS A 165 15.97 -26.80 -0.61
C LYS A 165 15.08 -27.90 -0.05
N LEU A 166 15.70 -28.93 0.56
CA LEU A 166 15.02 -30.00 1.27
C LEU A 166 14.83 -29.67 2.75
N SER A 167 13.79 -30.19 3.34
CA SER A 167 13.55 -30.15 4.78
C SER A 167 14.60 -30.95 5.51
N TYR A 168 15.24 -30.34 6.51
CA TYR A 168 16.35 -30.96 7.25
C TYR A 168 15.89 -31.80 8.44
N LYS A 169 14.74 -31.49 9.04
CA LYS A 169 14.20 -32.08 10.27
C LYS A 169 12.70 -32.38 10.13
N GLY A 170 12.19 -33.17 11.09
CA GLY A 170 10.77 -33.46 11.24
C GLY A 170 10.21 -34.46 10.22
N PRO A 171 8.89 -34.64 10.17
CA PRO A 171 8.22 -35.65 9.34
C PRO A 171 8.44 -35.45 7.84
N ASN A 172 8.77 -34.23 7.40
CA ASN A 172 9.04 -33.92 6.00
C ASN A 172 10.54 -33.92 5.65
N LYS A 173 11.39 -34.55 6.46
CA LYS A 173 12.85 -34.65 6.18
C LYS A 173 13.08 -35.27 4.80
N GLY A 174 13.92 -34.63 3.99
CA GLY A 174 14.24 -35.06 2.63
C GLY A 174 13.23 -34.64 1.56
N GLN A 175 12.09 -34.05 1.91
CA GLN A 175 11.14 -33.51 0.96
C GLN A 175 11.45 -32.03 0.68
N LEU A 176 10.97 -31.49 -0.48
CA LEU A 176 11.10 -30.09 -0.80
C LEU A 176 10.44 -29.22 0.28
N SER A 177 11.19 -28.29 0.84
CA SER A 177 10.74 -27.45 1.96
C SER A 177 9.94 -26.21 1.53
N GLY A 178 9.95 -25.91 0.23
CA GLY A 178 9.34 -24.72 -0.32
C GLY A 178 7.96 -24.95 -0.93
N ASN A 179 7.17 -23.88 -1.05
CA ASN A 179 5.91 -23.90 -1.79
C ASN A 179 6.21 -23.73 -3.30
N PRO A 180 5.64 -24.55 -4.22
CA PRO A 180 5.86 -24.41 -5.66
C PRO A 180 5.50 -23.04 -6.24
N LEU A 181 4.55 -22.32 -5.63
CA LEU A 181 4.17 -20.97 -6.03
C LEU A 181 5.15 -19.88 -5.55
N GLY A 182 6.11 -20.22 -4.69
CA GLY A 182 7.05 -19.29 -4.11
C GLY A 182 6.87 -19.10 -2.60
N LYS A 183 7.63 -18.17 -2.02
CA LYS A 183 7.60 -17.87 -0.59
C LYS A 183 6.72 -16.65 -0.30
N ASN A 184 6.33 -16.49 0.97
CA ASN A 184 5.78 -15.23 1.49
C ASN A 184 6.80 -14.09 1.25
N PRO A 185 6.40 -12.92 0.74
CA PRO A 185 7.27 -11.79 0.47
C PRO A 185 7.95 -11.21 1.71
N SER A 186 7.48 -11.59 2.92
CA SER A 186 7.86 -10.99 4.20
C SER A 186 7.31 -9.55 4.38
N ASP A 187 7.74 -8.90 5.44
CA ASP A 187 7.36 -7.54 5.82
C ASP A 187 8.46 -6.50 5.51
N VAL A 188 9.50 -6.90 4.78
CA VAL A 188 10.52 -5.98 4.25
C VAL A 188 10.45 -6.02 2.73
N TRP A 189 10.03 -4.91 2.12
CA TRP A 189 9.80 -4.77 0.68
C TRP A 189 10.83 -3.84 0.05
N ASP A 190 11.61 -4.37 -0.87
CA ASP A 190 12.56 -3.59 -1.66
C ASP A 190 11.90 -3.21 -2.99
N ILE A 191 11.28 -2.03 -3.02
CA ILE A 191 10.56 -1.49 -4.18
C ILE A 191 11.12 -0.09 -4.47
N PRO A 192 11.67 0.17 -5.67
CA PRO A 192 12.21 1.48 -6.00
C PRO A 192 11.15 2.58 -5.90
N ASN A 193 11.51 3.70 -5.24
CA ASN A 193 10.65 4.87 -5.18
C ASN A 193 10.58 5.62 -6.54
N VAL A 194 9.50 6.38 -6.74
CA VAL A 194 9.26 7.12 -7.99
C VAL A 194 10.09 8.39 -8.03
N LYS A 195 11.22 8.36 -8.74
CA LYS A 195 12.15 9.49 -8.94
C LYS A 195 12.19 9.94 -10.40
N ALA A 196 13.04 10.95 -10.70
CA ALA A 196 13.09 11.68 -11.99
C ALA A 196 13.02 10.79 -13.25
N ASN A 197 13.70 9.64 -13.25
CA ASN A 197 13.75 8.71 -14.39
C ASN A 197 12.82 7.50 -14.22
N HIS A 198 11.91 7.51 -13.25
CA HIS A 198 10.98 6.41 -13.06
C HIS A 198 9.84 6.51 -14.09
N ILE A 199 9.42 5.35 -14.64
CA ILE A 199 8.40 5.29 -15.69
C ILE A 199 7.05 5.88 -15.25
N GLU A 200 6.77 5.84 -13.93
CA GLU A 200 5.54 6.37 -13.34
C GLU A 200 5.62 7.83 -12.93
N LYS A 201 6.80 8.50 -13.12
CA LYS A 201 7.01 9.86 -12.58
C LYS A 201 6.03 10.87 -13.15
N THR A 202 5.38 11.60 -12.24
CA THR A 202 4.50 12.73 -12.53
C THR A 202 5.02 14.01 -11.87
N ILE A 203 4.19 15.04 -11.83
CA ILE A 203 4.49 16.30 -11.15
C ILE A 203 4.50 16.19 -9.62
N HIS A 204 3.90 15.14 -9.04
CA HIS A 204 3.82 14.96 -7.59
C HIS A 204 5.20 14.66 -6.99
N PRO A 205 5.64 15.42 -5.95
CA PRO A 205 7.00 15.27 -5.40
C PRO A 205 7.19 13.95 -4.61
N CYS A 206 6.15 13.48 -3.93
CA CYS A 206 6.19 12.34 -3.01
C CYS A 206 5.30 11.17 -3.48
N GLN A 207 5.28 10.89 -4.79
CA GLN A 207 4.51 9.80 -5.35
C GLN A 207 5.09 8.45 -4.94
N PHE A 208 4.26 7.55 -4.38
CA PHE A 208 4.66 6.15 -4.22
C PHE A 208 4.35 5.31 -5.48
N PRO A 209 5.10 4.21 -5.73
CA PRO A 209 4.91 3.38 -6.91
C PRO A 209 3.63 2.55 -6.84
N VAL A 210 3.02 2.26 -8.00
CA VAL A 210 1.81 1.42 -8.14
C VAL A 210 2.02 0.02 -7.55
N ALA A 211 3.25 -0.50 -7.57
CA ALA A 211 3.58 -1.83 -7.03
C ALA A 211 3.25 -2.00 -5.53
N ILE A 212 3.28 -0.93 -4.73
CA ILE A 212 2.93 -1.00 -3.29
C ILE A 212 1.44 -1.28 -3.10
N PRO A 213 0.52 -0.41 -3.55
CA PRO A 213 -0.91 -0.67 -3.41
C PRO A 213 -1.35 -1.90 -4.19
N GLN A 214 -0.71 -2.25 -5.30
CA GLN A 214 -1.00 -3.46 -6.06
C GLN A 214 -0.81 -4.72 -5.22
N ARG A 215 0.33 -4.84 -4.51
CA ARG A 215 0.59 -5.96 -3.59
C ARG A 215 -0.41 -6.01 -2.44
N LEU A 216 -0.72 -4.87 -1.84
CA LEU A 216 -1.70 -4.78 -0.75
C LEU A 216 -3.10 -5.18 -1.22
N ILE A 217 -3.55 -4.68 -2.37
CA ILE A 217 -4.87 -4.99 -2.95
C ILE A 217 -5.00 -6.49 -3.25
N LYS A 218 -4.00 -7.10 -3.87
CA LYS A 218 -3.97 -8.54 -4.16
C LYS A 218 -4.09 -9.37 -2.89
N ALA A 219 -3.32 -9.01 -1.85
CA ALA A 219 -3.30 -9.75 -0.60
C ALA A 219 -4.54 -9.56 0.26
N LEU A 220 -5.13 -8.34 0.29
CA LEU A 220 -6.02 -7.89 1.34
C LEU A 220 -7.44 -7.53 0.88
N SER A 221 -7.76 -7.71 -0.41
CA SER A 221 -9.11 -7.45 -0.91
C SER A 221 -9.56 -8.48 -1.95
N MET A 222 -10.85 -8.76 -1.98
CA MET A 222 -11.45 -9.61 -3.02
C MET A 222 -11.65 -8.83 -4.32
N SER A 223 -11.75 -9.55 -5.45
CA SER A 223 -12.15 -8.95 -6.72
C SER A 223 -13.49 -8.22 -6.59
N GLY A 224 -13.62 -7.05 -7.20
CA GLY A 224 -14.79 -6.17 -7.10
C GLY A 224 -14.90 -5.40 -5.78
N GLY A 225 -14.03 -5.64 -4.79
CA GLY A 225 -13.99 -4.90 -3.53
C GLY A 225 -13.75 -3.40 -3.72
N LEU A 226 -14.19 -2.58 -2.78
CA LEU A 226 -14.01 -1.13 -2.81
C LEU A 226 -12.73 -0.72 -2.09
N VAL A 227 -11.83 -0.08 -2.84
CA VAL A 227 -10.57 0.50 -2.37
C VAL A 227 -10.77 2.01 -2.17
N LEU A 228 -10.40 2.52 -1.00
CA LEU A 228 -10.43 3.94 -0.68
C LEU A 228 -9.02 4.50 -0.52
N ASP A 229 -8.77 5.67 -1.10
CA ASP A 229 -7.59 6.49 -0.83
C ASP A 229 -8.01 7.95 -0.58
N PRO A 230 -8.12 8.37 0.70
CA PRO A 230 -8.54 9.72 1.04
C PRO A 230 -7.50 10.80 0.68
N TYR A 231 -6.25 10.44 0.42
CA TYR A 231 -5.17 11.34 0.02
C TYR A 231 -4.53 10.83 -1.28
N MET A 232 -5.35 10.64 -2.33
CA MET A 232 -4.95 9.87 -3.51
C MET A 232 -3.81 10.48 -4.34
N GLY A 233 -3.47 11.76 -4.14
CA GLY A 233 -2.46 12.45 -4.92
C GLY A 233 -2.69 12.29 -6.41
N VAL A 234 -1.72 11.68 -7.10
CA VAL A 234 -1.81 11.38 -8.54
C VAL A 234 -2.36 9.97 -8.85
N GLY A 235 -3.04 9.35 -7.89
CA GLY A 235 -3.88 8.17 -8.09
C GLY A 235 -3.15 6.83 -8.23
N SER A 236 -2.00 6.62 -7.58
CA SER A 236 -1.28 5.33 -7.66
C SER A 236 -2.11 4.17 -7.11
N THR A 237 -2.83 4.38 -5.99
CA THR A 237 -3.77 3.40 -5.40
C THR A 237 -4.92 3.09 -6.36
N GLY A 238 -5.49 4.11 -7.00
CA GLY A 238 -6.57 3.94 -7.96
C GLY A 238 -6.15 3.17 -9.21
N VAL A 239 -4.94 3.43 -9.73
CA VAL A 239 -4.36 2.64 -10.84
C VAL A 239 -4.25 1.17 -10.45
N ALA A 240 -3.69 0.88 -9.27
CA ALA A 240 -3.56 -0.48 -8.78
C ALA A 240 -4.93 -1.16 -8.60
N ALA A 241 -5.93 -0.45 -8.04
CA ALA A 241 -7.28 -0.97 -7.86
C ALA A 241 -7.92 -1.39 -9.19
N LEU A 242 -7.80 -0.55 -10.21
CA LEU A 242 -8.35 -0.85 -11.53
C LEU A 242 -7.69 -2.04 -12.21
N VAL A 243 -6.36 -2.07 -12.22
CA VAL A 243 -5.58 -3.15 -12.84
C VAL A 243 -5.90 -4.49 -12.17
N GLU A 244 -6.16 -4.48 -10.88
CA GLU A 244 -6.51 -5.68 -10.11
C GLU A 244 -8.02 -5.96 -10.05
N GLY A 245 -8.85 -5.27 -10.84
CA GLY A 245 -10.28 -5.53 -10.92
C GLY A 245 -11.08 -5.13 -9.68
N ARG A 246 -10.63 -4.09 -8.94
CA ARG A 246 -11.33 -3.52 -7.78
C ARG A 246 -12.00 -2.21 -8.16
N ARG A 247 -13.00 -1.80 -7.39
CA ARG A 247 -13.59 -0.47 -7.47
C ARG A 247 -12.72 0.50 -6.70
N PHE A 248 -12.76 1.78 -7.07
CA PHE A 248 -11.93 2.80 -6.44
C PHE A 248 -12.73 4.06 -6.10
N VAL A 249 -12.47 4.59 -4.92
CA VAL A 249 -12.90 5.92 -4.51
C VAL A 249 -11.71 6.68 -3.90
N GLY A 250 -11.52 7.94 -4.29
CA GLY A 250 -10.42 8.74 -3.76
C GLY A 250 -10.66 10.23 -3.86
N SER A 251 -10.00 10.99 -2.97
CA SER A 251 -10.03 12.46 -2.97
C SER A 251 -8.64 13.06 -3.13
N GLU A 252 -8.60 14.23 -3.74
CA GLU A 252 -7.41 15.07 -3.87
C GLU A 252 -7.81 16.53 -3.86
N MET A 253 -7.21 17.31 -2.97
CA MET A 253 -7.51 18.72 -2.79
C MET A 253 -6.88 19.57 -3.90
N MET A 254 -5.65 19.25 -4.30
CA MET A 254 -4.91 19.98 -5.34
C MET A 254 -5.42 19.60 -6.72
N LYS A 255 -6.01 20.60 -7.42
CA LYS A 255 -6.61 20.40 -8.74
C LYS A 255 -5.64 19.79 -9.76
N ASP A 256 -4.38 20.20 -9.75
CA ASP A 256 -3.38 19.70 -10.70
C ASP A 256 -3.08 18.21 -10.48
N TYR A 257 -2.97 17.77 -9.24
CA TYR A 257 -2.79 16.34 -8.90
C TYR A 257 -4.04 15.53 -9.23
N TYR A 258 -5.22 16.07 -8.94
CA TYR A 258 -6.50 15.47 -9.31
C TYR A 258 -6.62 15.24 -10.82
N GLU A 259 -6.29 16.22 -11.67
CA GLU A 259 -6.36 16.05 -13.13
C GLU A 259 -5.31 15.02 -13.63
N VAL A 260 -4.12 14.97 -13.03
CA VAL A 260 -3.14 13.91 -13.31
C VAL A 260 -3.67 12.54 -12.90
N ALA A 261 -4.26 12.41 -11.70
CA ALA A 261 -4.88 11.15 -11.26
C ALA A 261 -5.95 10.69 -12.24
N LYS A 262 -6.87 11.58 -12.60
CA LYS A 262 -7.95 11.30 -13.55
C LYS A 262 -7.44 10.82 -14.90
N LYS A 263 -6.39 11.46 -15.44
CA LYS A 263 -5.73 11.04 -16.67
C LYS A 263 -5.11 9.64 -16.52
N ARG A 264 -4.34 9.41 -15.46
CA ARG A 264 -3.69 8.11 -15.19
C ARG A 264 -4.70 6.97 -15.06
N LEU A 265 -5.81 7.19 -14.35
CA LEU A 265 -6.86 6.19 -14.22
C LEU A 265 -7.56 5.90 -15.56
N LYS A 266 -7.77 6.93 -16.38
CA LYS A 266 -8.28 6.74 -17.75
C LYS A 266 -7.30 5.91 -18.58
N ASP A 267 -6.03 6.30 -18.63
CA ASP A 267 -5.00 5.58 -19.38
C ASP A 267 -4.85 4.11 -18.89
N ALA A 268 -4.94 3.88 -17.57
CA ALA A 268 -4.93 2.53 -16.99
C ALA A 268 -6.14 1.69 -17.45
N SER A 269 -7.33 2.28 -17.46
CA SER A 269 -8.54 1.60 -17.92
C SER A 269 -8.54 1.23 -19.39
N GLU A 270 -7.74 1.92 -20.18
CA GLU A 270 -7.56 1.68 -21.62
C GLU A 270 -6.33 0.79 -21.92
N GLY A 271 -5.59 0.35 -20.87
CA GLY A 271 -4.36 -0.43 -21.02
C GLY A 271 -3.16 0.37 -21.54
N ASN A 272 -3.25 1.69 -21.55
CA ASN A 272 -2.24 2.59 -22.12
C ASN A 272 -1.23 3.10 -21.08
N LEU A 273 -1.51 2.93 -19.77
CA LEU A 273 -0.63 3.40 -18.72
C LEU A 273 0.55 2.45 -18.53
N ARG A 274 1.76 2.99 -18.59
CA ARG A 274 2.97 2.27 -18.20
C ARG A 274 3.25 2.48 -16.73
N PHE A 275 3.40 1.39 -16.00
CA PHE A 275 3.88 1.36 -14.61
C PHE A 275 4.82 0.18 -14.41
N ARG A 276 5.55 0.17 -13.30
CA ARG A 276 6.47 -0.90 -13.00
C ARG A 276 5.74 -1.99 -12.23
N ASP A 277 5.75 -3.20 -12.76
CA ASP A 277 5.23 -4.37 -12.05
C ASP A 277 5.97 -4.62 -10.74
N ASP A 278 5.25 -5.16 -9.77
CA ASP A 278 5.84 -5.65 -8.52
C ASP A 278 6.67 -6.91 -8.78
N VAL A 279 7.87 -6.74 -9.31
CA VAL A 279 8.81 -7.84 -9.55
C VAL A 279 9.85 -7.84 -8.44
N PRO A 280 9.86 -8.87 -7.59
CA PRO A 280 10.87 -9.01 -6.56
C PRO A 280 12.25 -9.23 -7.18
N VAL A 281 13.22 -8.46 -6.75
CA VAL A 281 14.59 -8.40 -7.31
C VAL A 281 15.49 -9.53 -6.81
N MET A 282 14.98 -10.51 -6.07
CA MET A 282 15.82 -11.61 -5.59
C MET A 282 16.13 -12.62 -6.71
N LYS A 283 17.24 -12.38 -7.42
CA LYS A 283 17.83 -13.41 -8.29
C LYS A 283 18.64 -14.39 -7.43
N PRO A 284 18.26 -15.67 -7.36
CA PRO A 284 19.10 -16.67 -6.70
C PRO A 284 20.42 -16.81 -7.44
N ASN A 285 21.50 -17.16 -6.72
CA ASN A 285 22.75 -17.57 -7.37
C ASN A 285 22.48 -18.87 -8.16
N GLY A 286 22.34 -18.76 -9.48
CA GLY A 286 21.95 -19.87 -10.38
C GLY A 286 22.93 -21.04 -10.47
N ASN A 287 24.13 -20.93 -9.84
CA ASN A 287 25.20 -21.90 -9.96
C ASN A 287 25.08 -23.08 -8.98
N THR A 288 24.15 -23.08 -8.03
CA THR A 288 23.93 -24.16 -7.09
C THR A 288 22.68 -24.96 -7.43
N ALA A 289 22.73 -26.30 -7.22
CA ALA A 289 21.59 -27.16 -7.48
C ALA A 289 20.30 -26.72 -6.73
N VAL A 290 20.47 -26.28 -5.48
CA VAL A 290 19.34 -25.77 -4.64
C VAL A 290 18.73 -24.46 -5.12
N ALA A 291 19.41 -23.72 -6.01
CA ALA A 291 18.89 -22.49 -6.61
C ALA A 291 18.08 -22.74 -7.88
N LYS A 292 18.14 -23.94 -8.46
CA LYS A 292 17.37 -24.33 -9.62
C LYS A 292 15.93 -24.65 -9.23
N LEU A 293 14.97 -24.17 -10.03
CA LEU A 293 13.56 -24.50 -9.81
C LEU A 293 13.34 -25.99 -10.12
N PRO A 294 12.85 -26.81 -9.16
CA PRO A 294 12.53 -28.19 -9.41
C PRO A 294 11.51 -28.37 -10.55
N ASP A 295 11.64 -29.43 -11.34
CA ASP A 295 10.73 -29.69 -12.46
C ASP A 295 9.29 -29.90 -12.03
N GLU A 296 9.07 -30.46 -10.84
CA GLU A 296 7.75 -30.58 -10.21
C GLU A 296 7.09 -29.22 -10.01
N PHE A 297 7.85 -28.21 -9.53
CA PHE A 297 7.34 -26.87 -9.32
C PHE A 297 7.08 -26.14 -10.65
N ARG A 298 7.87 -26.39 -11.66
CA ARG A 298 7.66 -25.87 -13.02
C ARG A 298 6.33 -26.35 -13.60
N LYS A 299 6.09 -27.66 -13.56
CA LYS A 299 4.84 -28.28 -14.05
C LYS A 299 3.59 -27.79 -13.31
N LEU A 300 3.70 -27.55 -11.99
CA LEU A 300 2.60 -27.02 -11.18
C LEU A 300 2.27 -25.55 -11.51
N ARG A 301 3.27 -24.73 -11.86
CA ARG A 301 3.05 -23.34 -12.32
C ARG A 301 2.39 -23.26 -13.68
N GLU A 302 2.76 -24.15 -14.61
CA GLU A 302 2.18 -24.22 -15.95
C GLU A 302 0.71 -24.64 -15.93
N LYS A 303 0.29 -25.49 -14.98
CA LYS A 303 -1.12 -25.89 -14.79
C LYS A 303 -2.02 -24.82 -14.18
N LYS A 304 -1.45 -23.77 -13.56
CA LYS A 304 -2.21 -22.68 -12.94
C LYS A 304 -2.31 -21.40 -13.80
N LYS A 305 -1.67 -21.38 -14.97
CA LYS A 305 -1.87 -20.36 -16.01
C LYS A 305 -2.96 -20.82 -16.98
#